data_613182754b002e5204f5c95a970802c6
#
_entry.id   613182754b002e5204f5c95a970802c6
#
_cell.length_a   1.000
_cell.length_b   1.000
_cell.length_c   1.000
_cell.angle_alpha   90.00
_cell.angle_beta   90.00
_cell.angle_gamma   90.00
#
_symmetry.space_group_name_H-M   'P 1'
#
loop_
_entity.id
_entity.type
_entity.pdbx_description
1 polymer ?
#
loop_
_entity_poly.entity_id
_entity_poly.type
_entity_poly.pdbx_seq_one_letter_code
_entity_poly.pdbx_strand_id
1 'polypeptide(L)'
;MAGRTAFIPGPLRAHPAWTAVAAAGAVAAVATAAVLTVSGAGRAGASHRGAHARLAASTCSGPTGAAYVSDSGWDGFSAIDTATCQVIQTYNVGDTQVPGDPGDYNYSSTNEGIAVSGGNLYFADTGTSNVAVIATSSLDPSNYNPPEQLINVGMFPQDVAVTPDGKQVWVAETGPQTSPSSPSGVSVISTASDKVTAHLPVGGQPSQVAFSPSGAIAYVVTADGLWLLRTATEKPVGVIHGLGDPHGIVVSPDGSTLYVTDTQAGTVAVINAATRAVTHTIRVGQLPWQMAISPNGQTLYVANPDSDSVSVIDTAANRVTHTVSITGDPDTLALTPNGQQLWIGQSTAAFVTVLDTATDTTVGSINLGGPTPQSGDGYEPTGIALVSTPTAGS
;
A
#
# COMPACT_ATOMS: atom_id res chain seq x y z
N MET A 1 3.74 46.73 29.50
CA MET A 1 3.91 45.34 29.94
C MET A 1 2.66 44.58 29.50
N ALA A 2 2.69 43.91 28.38
CA ALA A 2 1.61 43.12 27.86
C ALA A 2 2.19 41.70 27.62
N GLY A 3 1.72 40.76 28.45
CA GLY A 3 2.13 39.35 28.36
C GLY A 3 1.56 38.70 27.12
N ARG A 4 2.42 38.13 26.30
CA ARG A 4 2.07 37.23 25.24
C ARG A 4 1.88 35.83 25.84
N THR A 5 0.67 35.36 25.90
CA THR A 5 0.33 33.97 26.15
C THR A 5 0.74 33.17 24.93
N ALA A 6 1.71 32.29 25.09
CA ALA A 6 2.09 31.28 24.10
C ALA A 6 0.96 30.25 24.02
N PHE A 7 0.41 30.06 22.83
CA PHE A 7 -0.50 28.99 22.50
C PHE A 7 0.35 27.70 22.37
N ILE A 8 0.14 26.78 23.30
CA ILE A 8 0.69 25.42 23.21
C ILE A 8 -0.33 24.61 22.42
N PRO A 9 -0.01 24.11 21.21
CA PRO A 9 -0.89 23.16 20.56
C PRO A 9 -0.89 21.86 21.38
N GLY A 10 -2.08 21.34 21.66
CA GLY A 10 -2.27 20.04 22.27
C GLY A 10 -1.71 18.92 21.37
N PRO A 11 -1.45 17.74 21.91
CA PRO A 11 -0.90 16.65 21.13
C PRO A 11 -1.91 16.29 20.02
N LEU A 12 -1.46 16.42 18.77
CA LEU A 12 -2.08 15.78 17.63
C LEU A 12 -2.12 14.28 17.96
N ARG A 13 -3.29 13.68 17.87
CA ARG A 13 -3.42 12.23 17.86
C ARG A 13 -2.60 11.77 16.67
N ALA A 14 -1.49 11.10 16.95
CA ALA A 14 -0.74 10.41 15.93
C ALA A 14 -1.63 9.27 15.42
N HIS A 15 -2.25 9.47 14.27
CA HIS A 15 -2.68 8.34 13.47
C HIS A 15 -1.40 7.72 12.91
N PRO A 16 -1.22 6.40 13.01
CA PRO A 16 -0.10 5.75 12.38
C PRO A 16 -0.16 6.03 10.88
N ALA A 17 0.97 6.43 10.31
CA ALA A 17 1.10 6.71 8.89
C ALA A 17 1.09 5.39 8.11
N TRP A 18 0.23 5.27 7.14
CA TRP A 18 -0.01 4.04 6.39
C TRP A 18 0.21 4.26 4.89
N THR A 19 0.93 3.43 4.26
CA THR A 19 1.15 3.50 2.82
C THR A 19 1.00 2.15 2.14
N ALA A 20 0.18 2.10 1.13
CA ALA A 20 0.06 0.98 0.23
C ALA A 20 0.61 1.28 -1.14
N VAL A 21 1.16 0.30 -1.79
CA VAL A 21 1.63 0.38 -3.16
C VAL A 21 0.47 0.23 -4.13
N ALA A 22 0.09 1.29 -4.81
CA ALA A 22 -0.69 1.16 -6.02
C ALA A 22 0.26 0.77 -7.15
N ALA A 23 0.36 -0.52 -7.44
CA ALA A 23 1.08 -0.99 -8.62
C ALA A 23 0.26 -0.67 -9.88
N ALA A 24 0.30 0.58 -10.33
CA ALA A 24 -0.16 0.94 -11.66
C ALA A 24 1.00 0.83 -12.64
N GLY A 25 1.20 -0.32 -13.20
CA GLY A 25 2.17 -0.51 -14.26
C GLY A 25 1.97 -1.86 -14.92
N ALA A 26 1.37 -1.86 -16.10
CA ALA A 26 1.34 -3.04 -16.96
C ALA A 26 2.78 -3.34 -17.40
N VAL A 27 3.48 -4.13 -16.63
CA VAL A 27 4.72 -4.81 -17.06
C VAL A 27 4.40 -6.29 -17.06
N ALA A 28 4.51 -6.91 -18.23
CA ALA A 28 4.49 -8.34 -18.38
C ALA A 28 5.75 -8.91 -17.69
N ALA A 29 5.67 -9.06 -16.36
CA ALA A 29 6.64 -9.85 -15.64
C ALA A 29 6.16 -11.31 -15.69
N VAL A 30 6.91 -12.16 -16.36
CA VAL A 30 6.71 -13.60 -16.38
C VAL A 30 7.07 -14.12 -14.99
N ALA A 31 6.08 -14.14 -14.10
CA ALA A 31 6.20 -14.85 -12.83
C ALA A 31 5.48 -16.19 -12.99
N THR A 32 6.24 -17.27 -13.08
CA THR A 32 5.70 -18.64 -13.00
C THR A 32 5.40 -18.92 -11.53
N ALA A 33 4.20 -18.57 -11.10
CA ALA A 33 3.71 -18.99 -9.78
C ALA A 33 3.09 -20.38 -9.92
N ALA A 34 3.63 -21.35 -9.21
CA ALA A 34 3.04 -22.68 -9.10
C ALA A 34 1.76 -22.58 -8.27
N VAL A 35 0.63 -22.91 -8.88
CA VAL A 35 -0.65 -23.05 -8.20
C VAL A 35 -0.63 -24.35 -7.42
N LEU A 36 -0.59 -24.29 -6.10
CA LEU A 36 -0.89 -25.43 -5.24
C LEU A 36 -2.42 -25.57 -5.12
N THR A 37 -2.99 -26.50 -5.88
CA THR A 37 -4.36 -26.97 -5.64
C THR A 37 -4.36 -27.93 -4.47
N VAL A 38 -4.88 -27.51 -3.33
CA VAL A 38 -5.12 -28.42 -2.19
C VAL A 38 -6.54 -28.98 -2.32
N SER A 39 -6.68 -30.21 -2.78
CA SER A 39 -7.86 -31.02 -2.59
C SER A 39 -7.70 -31.86 -1.32
N GLY A 40 -8.37 -31.47 -0.24
CA GLY A 40 -8.35 -32.18 1.03
C GLY A 40 -9.70 -32.23 1.69
N ALA A 41 -10.35 -33.39 1.63
CA ALA A 41 -11.57 -33.68 2.36
C ALA A 41 -11.27 -34.10 3.80
N GLY A 42 -11.97 -33.47 4.77
CA GLY A 42 -12.47 -34.10 5.97
C GLY A 42 -11.61 -34.10 7.23
N ARG A 43 -12.08 -33.38 8.27
CA ARG A 43 -12.70 -33.99 9.48
C ARG A 43 -13.17 -32.91 10.44
N ALA A 44 -14.41 -33.12 10.91
CA ALA A 44 -15.10 -32.28 11.87
C ALA A 44 -14.55 -32.44 13.31
N GLY A 45 -14.57 -31.30 14.04
CA GLY A 45 -14.33 -31.24 15.47
C GLY A 45 -14.87 -29.96 16.10
N ALA A 46 -16.09 -30.05 16.60
CA ALA A 46 -16.82 -29.36 17.68
C ALA A 46 -16.55 -27.86 18.02
N SER A 47 -17.48 -27.02 17.59
CA SER A 47 -18.33 -26.06 18.33
C SER A 47 -17.72 -25.09 19.34
N HIS A 48 -17.72 -23.79 18.94
CA HIS A 48 -18.27 -22.74 19.81
C HIS A 48 -19.16 -21.83 18.93
N ARG A 49 -20.45 -21.78 19.30
CA ARG A 49 -21.48 -21.02 18.58
C ARG A 49 -21.48 -19.57 19.06
N GLY A 50 -20.99 -18.67 18.22
CA GLY A 50 -21.41 -17.27 18.17
C GLY A 50 -22.19 -17.08 16.87
N ALA A 51 -23.42 -16.61 16.96
CA ALA A 51 -24.27 -16.38 15.80
C ALA A 51 -23.79 -15.13 15.05
N HIS A 52 -22.85 -15.30 14.13
CA HIS A 52 -22.59 -14.30 13.11
C HIS A 52 -23.52 -14.57 11.92
N ALA A 53 -24.26 -13.53 11.52
CA ALA A 53 -25.07 -13.57 10.32
C ALA A 53 -24.20 -14.06 9.18
N ARG A 54 -24.59 -15.18 8.53
CA ARG A 54 -23.97 -15.65 7.29
C ARG A 54 -24.23 -14.59 6.24
N LEU A 55 -23.26 -13.73 5.97
CA LEU A 55 -23.21 -13.05 4.69
C LEU A 55 -23.21 -14.11 3.60
N ALA A 56 -24.02 -13.88 2.57
CA ALA A 56 -24.09 -14.76 1.40
C ALA A 56 -22.66 -15.01 0.89
N ALA A 57 -22.38 -16.24 0.44
CA ALA A 57 -21.10 -16.60 -0.12
C ALA A 57 -20.67 -15.53 -1.14
N SER A 58 -19.56 -14.86 -0.88
CA SER A 58 -19.02 -13.85 -1.77
C SER A 58 -18.75 -14.49 -3.15
N THR A 59 -19.40 -13.97 -4.17
CA THR A 59 -19.14 -14.40 -5.55
C THR A 59 -18.01 -13.55 -6.13
N CYS A 60 -16.82 -13.67 -5.56
CA CYS A 60 -15.65 -13.15 -6.23
C CYS A 60 -15.46 -13.92 -7.53
N SER A 61 -15.63 -13.26 -8.65
CA SER A 61 -15.36 -13.80 -9.98
C SER A 61 -14.23 -12.98 -10.62
N GLY A 62 -13.13 -12.85 -9.88
CA GLY A 62 -11.93 -12.15 -10.35
C GLY A 62 -11.05 -13.02 -11.24
N PRO A 63 -10.04 -12.41 -11.89
CA PRO A 63 -8.99 -13.17 -12.55
C PRO A 63 -8.27 -14.03 -11.52
N THR A 64 -7.90 -15.24 -11.91
CA THR A 64 -7.10 -16.13 -11.05
C THR A 64 -5.77 -15.47 -10.72
N GLY A 65 -5.43 -15.39 -9.44
CA GLY A 65 -4.22 -14.75 -8.95
C GLY A 65 -4.15 -14.80 -7.44
N ALA A 66 -3.17 -14.13 -6.90
CA ALA A 66 -3.00 -13.93 -5.47
C ALA A 66 -3.02 -12.44 -5.13
N ALA A 67 -3.65 -12.10 -4.03
CA ALA A 67 -3.50 -10.83 -3.36
C ALA A 67 -2.67 -11.05 -2.09
N TYR A 68 -1.71 -10.18 -1.86
CA TYR A 68 -0.94 -10.12 -0.63
C TYR A 68 -1.30 -8.83 0.07
N VAL A 69 -1.81 -8.94 1.28
CA VAL A 69 -2.28 -7.81 2.08
C VAL A 69 -1.40 -7.73 3.31
N SER A 70 -0.62 -6.65 3.43
CA SER A 70 0.17 -6.39 4.64
C SER A 70 -0.73 -5.96 5.78
N ASP A 71 -0.33 -6.28 6.99
CA ASP A 71 -1.07 -6.03 8.21
C ASP A 71 -0.11 -5.47 9.26
N SER A 72 -0.36 -4.27 9.72
CA SER A 72 0.50 -3.62 10.70
C SER A 72 0.23 -4.04 12.14
N GLY A 73 -0.96 -4.51 12.44
CA GLY A 73 -1.32 -4.95 13.79
C GLY A 73 -0.81 -6.35 14.14
N TRP A 74 -0.27 -7.10 13.15
CA TRP A 74 0.14 -8.50 13.33
C TRP A 74 1.53 -8.82 12.76
N ASP A 75 2.32 -7.86 12.38
CA ASP A 75 3.68 -8.09 11.84
C ASP A 75 3.71 -9.14 10.71
N GLY A 76 2.85 -8.98 9.69
CA GLY A 76 2.76 -10.00 8.66
C GLY A 76 1.95 -9.62 7.45
N PHE A 77 1.51 -10.64 6.74
CA PHE A 77 0.63 -10.46 5.59
C PHE A 77 -0.31 -11.66 5.41
N SER A 78 -1.44 -11.40 4.78
CA SER A 78 -2.38 -12.45 4.35
C SER A 78 -2.24 -12.69 2.85
N ALA A 79 -2.09 -13.94 2.45
CA ALA A 79 -2.22 -14.38 1.05
C ALA A 79 -3.67 -14.78 0.78
N ILE A 80 -4.26 -14.23 -0.27
CA ILE A 80 -5.67 -14.38 -0.62
C ILE A 80 -5.79 -14.86 -2.06
N ASP A 81 -6.63 -15.83 -2.30
CA ASP A 81 -7.03 -16.25 -3.65
C ASP A 81 -8.02 -15.23 -4.24
N THR A 82 -7.62 -14.57 -5.33
CA THR A 82 -8.43 -13.50 -5.93
C THR A 82 -9.68 -13.99 -6.65
N ALA A 83 -9.73 -15.27 -7.05
CA ALA A 83 -10.90 -15.85 -7.70
C ALA A 83 -11.99 -16.24 -6.70
N THR A 84 -11.60 -16.64 -5.49
CA THR A 84 -12.53 -17.11 -4.45
C THR A 84 -12.71 -16.13 -3.30
N CYS A 85 -11.84 -15.10 -3.19
CA CYS A 85 -11.76 -14.19 -2.05
C CYS A 85 -11.59 -14.92 -0.71
N GLN A 86 -10.85 -16.01 -0.72
CA GLN A 86 -10.54 -16.74 0.50
C GLN A 86 -9.10 -16.49 0.92
N VAL A 87 -8.91 -16.24 2.22
CA VAL A 87 -7.55 -16.22 2.79
C VAL A 87 -6.97 -17.63 2.67
N ILE A 88 -5.87 -17.75 1.95
CA ILE A 88 -5.10 -18.99 1.81
C ILE A 88 -4.36 -19.25 3.10
N GLN A 89 -3.65 -18.21 3.57
CA GLN A 89 -2.83 -18.27 4.78
C GLN A 89 -2.42 -16.86 5.21
N THR A 90 -2.20 -16.69 6.50
CA THR A 90 -1.53 -15.50 7.07
C THR A 90 -0.13 -15.90 7.50
N TYR A 91 0.86 -15.07 7.14
CA TYR A 91 2.28 -15.30 7.38
C TYR A 91 2.84 -14.20 8.28
N ASN A 92 3.73 -14.55 9.19
CA ASN A 92 4.49 -13.60 9.98
C ASN A 92 5.72 -13.12 9.19
N VAL A 93 6.10 -11.85 9.38
CA VAL A 93 7.29 -11.23 8.77
C VAL A 93 7.99 -10.43 9.84
N GLY A 94 9.32 -10.55 9.90
CA GLY A 94 10.12 -9.73 10.82
C GLY A 94 10.20 -10.22 12.26
N ASP A 95 9.54 -11.34 12.62
CA ASP A 95 9.62 -11.92 13.96
C ASP A 95 10.97 -12.61 14.17
N THR A 96 12.04 -11.85 14.18
CA THR A 96 13.26 -12.30 14.85
C THR A 96 13.06 -12.10 16.34
N GLN A 97 12.49 -13.09 17.02
CA GLN A 97 12.62 -13.19 18.47
C GLN A 97 14.11 -13.10 18.79
N VAL A 98 14.56 -11.94 19.22
CA VAL A 98 15.90 -11.80 19.81
C VAL A 98 15.86 -12.65 21.09
N PRO A 99 16.59 -13.78 21.17
CA PRO A 99 16.55 -14.60 22.38
C PRO A 99 17.11 -13.79 23.56
N GLY A 100 16.23 -13.38 24.46
CA GLY A 100 16.62 -12.72 25.71
C GLY A 100 16.00 -11.34 25.94
N ASP A 101 15.13 -10.85 25.06
CA ASP A 101 14.36 -9.63 25.33
C ASP A 101 13.10 -9.97 26.13
N PRO A 102 13.00 -9.56 27.42
CA PRO A 102 11.81 -9.81 28.23
C PRO A 102 10.72 -8.82 27.87
N GLY A 103 10.05 -9.03 26.70
CA GLY A 103 8.71 -8.52 26.49
C GLY A 103 8.56 -7.01 26.47
N ASP A 104 9.37 -6.28 25.69
CA ASP A 104 9.06 -4.91 25.38
C ASP A 104 8.20 -4.87 24.11
N TYR A 105 6.89 -5.13 24.29
CA TYR A 105 5.84 -5.04 23.26
C TYR A 105 5.54 -3.60 22.79
N ASN A 106 6.51 -2.67 22.92
CA ASN A 106 6.30 -1.25 22.66
C ASN A 106 6.78 -0.75 21.29
N TYR A 107 7.27 -1.64 20.44
CA TYR A 107 7.51 -1.34 19.03
C TYR A 107 6.82 -2.42 18.22
N SER A 108 5.51 -2.24 17.97
CA SER A 108 4.83 -3.00 16.93
C SER A 108 5.61 -2.75 15.63
N SER A 109 6.21 -3.79 15.07
CA SER A 109 6.68 -3.75 13.71
C SER A 109 5.44 -3.51 12.85
N THR A 110 5.36 -2.34 12.25
CA THR A 110 4.25 -2.01 11.37
C THR A 110 4.72 -2.28 9.95
N ASN A 111 4.19 -3.32 9.33
CA ASN A 111 4.44 -3.61 7.92
C ASN A 111 3.54 -2.70 7.09
N GLU A 112 4.11 -1.71 6.42
CA GLU A 112 3.32 -0.70 5.71
C GLU A 112 3.24 -0.97 4.21
N GLY A 113 4.27 -0.67 3.46
CA GLY A 113 4.26 -0.88 2.01
C GLY A 113 4.55 -2.32 1.62
N ILE A 114 3.85 -2.83 0.60
CA ILE A 114 4.11 -4.12 -0.01
C ILE A 114 4.20 -4.02 -1.52
N ALA A 115 5.21 -4.64 -2.13
CA ALA A 115 5.36 -4.72 -3.58
C ALA A 115 5.77 -6.12 -4.02
N VAL A 116 5.49 -6.45 -5.28
CA VAL A 116 5.84 -7.73 -5.88
C VAL A 116 6.71 -7.52 -7.10
N SER A 117 7.83 -8.22 -7.19
CA SER A 117 8.68 -8.24 -8.38
C SER A 117 9.45 -9.54 -8.51
N GLY A 118 9.53 -10.09 -9.72
CA GLY A 118 10.37 -11.26 -10.01
C GLY A 118 10.06 -12.52 -9.20
N GLY A 119 8.82 -12.62 -8.65
CA GLY A 119 8.43 -13.70 -7.76
C GLY A 119 8.82 -13.47 -6.30
N ASN A 120 9.28 -12.27 -5.94
CA ASN A 120 9.55 -11.86 -4.57
C ASN A 120 8.54 -10.83 -4.10
N LEU A 121 8.17 -10.94 -2.84
CA LEU A 121 7.46 -9.93 -2.06
C LEU A 121 8.50 -9.07 -1.34
N TYR A 122 8.28 -7.76 -1.34
CA TYR A 122 9.09 -6.77 -0.61
C TYR A 122 8.17 -6.06 0.36
N PHE A 123 8.51 -6.07 1.64
CA PHE A 123 7.74 -5.44 2.71
C PHE A 123 8.58 -4.37 3.39
N ALA A 124 8.00 -3.17 3.54
CA ALA A 124 8.57 -2.16 4.42
C ALA A 124 8.24 -2.51 5.87
N ASP A 125 9.24 -2.86 6.65
CA ASP A 125 9.10 -3.10 8.09
C ASP A 125 9.56 -1.84 8.86
N THR A 126 8.59 -1.03 9.23
CA THR A 126 8.82 0.25 9.88
C THR A 126 9.46 0.09 11.26
N GLY A 127 9.11 -0.96 11.99
CA GLY A 127 9.61 -1.21 13.34
C GLY A 127 11.08 -1.57 13.40
N THR A 128 11.60 -2.31 12.40
CA THR A 128 12.98 -2.81 12.39
C THR A 128 13.90 -2.07 11.44
N SER A 129 13.41 -1.09 10.67
CA SER A 129 14.20 -0.36 9.65
C SER A 129 14.77 -1.27 8.57
N ASN A 130 14.00 -2.27 8.17
CA ASN A 130 14.34 -3.23 7.15
C ASN A 130 13.29 -3.27 6.03
N VAL A 131 13.69 -3.82 4.90
CA VAL A 131 12.78 -4.40 3.91
C VAL A 131 12.93 -5.91 3.96
N ALA A 132 11.84 -6.61 4.28
CA ALA A 132 11.82 -8.06 4.21
C ALA A 132 11.56 -8.51 2.77
N VAL A 133 12.34 -9.48 2.29
CA VAL A 133 12.19 -10.09 0.97
C VAL A 133 11.82 -11.55 1.12
N ILE A 134 10.67 -11.93 0.57
CA ILE A 134 10.12 -13.29 0.67
C ILE A 134 9.83 -13.81 -0.74
N ALA A 135 10.41 -14.93 -1.12
CA ALA A 135 10.08 -15.58 -2.38
C ALA A 135 8.66 -16.14 -2.33
N THR A 136 7.79 -15.78 -3.29
CA THR A 136 6.42 -16.33 -3.35
C THR A 136 6.38 -17.84 -3.50
N SER A 137 7.42 -18.44 -4.08
CA SER A 137 7.59 -19.89 -4.19
C SER A 137 7.93 -20.59 -2.86
N SER A 138 8.33 -19.85 -1.83
CA SER A 138 8.61 -20.37 -0.49
C SER A 138 7.40 -20.35 0.44
N LEU A 139 6.29 -19.77 0.00
CA LEU A 139 5.07 -19.71 0.78
C LEU A 139 4.43 -21.09 0.88
N ASP A 140 4.41 -21.63 2.10
CA ASP A 140 3.82 -22.93 2.43
C ASP A 140 2.68 -22.69 3.42
N PRO A 141 1.42 -23.07 3.08
CA PRO A 141 0.29 -22.90 3.99
C PRO A 141 0.44 -23.65 5.34
N SER A 142 1.39 -24.56 5.45
CA SER A 142 1.68 -25.25 6.71
C SER A 142 2.75 -24.54 7.55
N ASN A 143 3.42 -23.52 7.03
CA ASN A 143 4.48 -22.77 7.70
C ASN A 143 4.13 -21.28 7.78
N TYR A 144 3.85 -20.80 8.97
CA TYR A 144 3.50 -19.39 9.22
C TYR A 144 4.69 -18.44 9.13
N ASN A 145 5.92 -18.95 9.20
CA ASN A 145 7.16 -18.16 9.13
C ASN A 145 7.90 -18.53 7.86
N PRO A 146 7.61 -17.86 6.72
CA PRO A 146 8.33 -18.12 5.49
C PRO A 146 9.80 -17.69 5.65
N PRO A 147 10.74 -18.34 4.94
CA PRO A 147 12.11 -17.87 4.93
C PRO A 147 12.17 -16.48 4.28
N GLU A 148 12.76 -15.54 5.00
CA GLU A 148 12.89 -14.16 4.59
C GLU A 148 14.35 -13.72 4.55
N GLN A 149 14.65 -12.73 3.71
CA GLN A 149 15.90 -11.99 3.74
C GLN A 149 15.61 -10.56 4.17
N LEU A 150 16.28 -10.10 5.23
CA LEU A 150 16.17 -8.73 5.69
C LEU A 150 17.23 -7.85 5.03
N ILE A 151 16.80 -6.74 4.45
CA ILE A 151 17.66 -5.73 3.85
C ILE A 151 17.56 -4.49 4.73
N ASN A 152 18.65 -4.13 5.41
CA ASN A 152 18.69 -2.93 6.23
C ASN A 152 18.63 -1.68 5.33
N VAL A 153 17.68 -0.81 5.62
CA VAL A 153 17.40 0.47 4.94
C VAL A 153 17.46 1.62 5.94
N GLY A 154 16.92 2.78 5.61
CA GLY A 154 16.80 3.87 6.56
C GLY A 154 15.66 3.65 7.56
N MET A 155 15.57 4.54 8.54
CA MET A 155 14.58 4.43 9.62
C MET A 155 13.16 4.72 9.14
N PHE A 156 12.23 3.96 9.66
CA PHE A 156 10.80 4.09 9.37
C PHE A 156 10.47 4.02 7.88
N PRO A 157 10.79 2.90 7.20
CA PRO A 157 10.35 2.69 5.82
C PRO A 157 8.82 2.63 5.79
N GLN A 158 8.22 3.45 4.91
CA GLN A 158 6.76 3.61 4.79
C GLN A 158 6.22 2.91 3.55
N ASP A 159 6.94 3.02 2.45
CA ASP A 159 6.48 2.54 1.17
C ASP A 159 7.60 1.87 0.38
N VAL A 160 7.22 0.87 -0.39
CA VAL A 160 8.11 0.18 -1.34
C VAL A 160 7.48 0.21 -2.72
N ALA A 161 8.21 0.70 -3.70
CA ALA A 161 7.78 0.73 -5.09
C ALA A 161 8.82 0.07 -5.99
N VAL A 162 8.34 -0.78 -6.90
CA VAL A 162 9.20 -1.46 -7.88
C VAL A 162 9.25 -0.66 -9.18
N THR A 163 10.45 -0.48 -9.74
CA THR A 163 10.58 0.12 -11.07
C THR A 163 9.84 -0.69 -12.13
N PRO A 164 9.27 -0.07 -13.19
CA PRO A 164 8.53 -0.80 -14.22
C PRO A 164 9.32 -1.91 -14.94
N ASP A 165 10.64 -1.83 -14.94
CA ASP A 165 11.51 -2.90 -15.49
C ASP A 165 11.86 -3.99 -14.46
N GLY A 166 11.35 -3.88 -13.23
CA GLY A 166 11.53 -4.84 -12.15
C GLY A 166 12.94 -4.91 -11.56
N LYS A 167 13.85 -3.98 -11.90
CA LYS A 167 15.27 -4.07 -11.50
C LYS A 167 15.62 -3.42 -10.19
N GLN A 168 14.79 -2.49 -9.72
CA GLN A 168 15.01 -1.77 -8.48
C GLN A 168 13.73 -1.72 -7.65
N VAL A 169 13.90 -1.72 -6.35
CA VAL A 169 12.88 -1.36 -5.37
C VAL A 169 13.32 -0.07 -4.69
N TRP A 170 12.45 0.93 -4.70
CA TRP A 170 12.66 2.19 -4.04
C TRP A 170 11.83 2.22 -2.76
N VAL A 171 12.45 2.63 -1.66
CA VAL A 171 11.88 2.59 -0.31
C VAL A 171 11.81 4.00 0.23
N ALA A 172 10.60 4.50 0.52
CA ALA A 172 10.42 5.78 1.18
C ALA A 172 10.67 5.65 2.68
N GLU A 173 11.51 6.52 3.25
CA GLU A 173 11.96 6.44 4.64
C GLU A 173 11.72 7.77 5.34
N THR A 174 10.79 7.80 6.30
CA THR A 174 10.44 9.04 6.98
C THR A 174 11.49 9.52 7.96
N GLY A 175 12.36 8.67 8.48
CA GLY A 175 13.46 8.98 9.35
C GLY A 175 13.21 10.03 10.44
N PRO A 176 13.86 10.04 11.56
CA PRO A 176 13.75 11.16 12.51
C PRO A 176 14.43 12.40 11.91
N GLN A 177 13.70 13.48 11.76
CA GLN A 177 14.20 14.78 11.25
C GLN A 177 15.42 15.32 12.00
N THR A 178 15.69 14.79 13.20
CA THR A 178 16.73 15.28 14.11
C THR A 178 17.98 14.42 14.16
N SER A 179 18.02 13.28 13.47
CA SER A 179 19.18 12.37 13.48
C SER A 179 20.05 12.54 12.24
N PRO A 180 21.25 13.13 12.35
CA PRO A 180 22.19 13.22 11.22
C PRO A 180 22.68 11.86 10.73
N SER A 181 22.52 10.80 11.53
CA SER A 181 23.01 9.45 11.23
C SER A 181 22.03 8.60 10.43
N SER A 182 20.78 9.03 10.32
CA SER A 182 19.74 8.37 9.50
C SER A 182 18.78 9.44 8.97
N PRO A 183 19.18 10.21 7.95
CA PRO A 183 18.32 11.22 7.36
C PRO A 183 17.14 10.54 6.67
N SER A 184 15.98 11.23 6.66
CA SER A 184 14.87 10.83 5.79
C SER A 184 15.34 10.83 4.34
N GLY A 185 14.83 9.89 3.55
CA GLY A 185 15.27 9.74 2.17
C GLY A 185 14.60 8.58 1.44
N VAL A 186 15.24 8.13 0.41
CA VAL A 186 14.82 6.96 -0.37
C VAL A 186 16.00 6.01 -0.51
N SER A 187 15.88 4.78 -0.02
CA SER A 187 16.82 3.71 -0.34
C SER A 187 16.46 3.05 -1.65
N VAL A 188 17.47 2.75 -2.45
CA VAL A 188 17.34 2.01 -3.72
C VAL A 188 17.94 0.63 -3.54
N ILE A 189 17.13 -0.41 -3.73
CA ILE A 189 17.52 -1.81 -3.64
C ILE A 189 17.60 -2.39 -5.06
N SER A 190 18.66 -3.09 -5.37
CA SER A 190 18.76 -3.88 -6.62
C SER A 190 18.08 -5.23 -6.43
N THR A 191 17.08 -5.56 -7.26
CA THR A 191 16.38 -6.85 -7.21
C THR A 191 17.23 -8.04 -7.66
N ALA A 192 18.35 -7.78 -8.34
CA ALA A 192 19.28 -8.83 -8.75
C ALA A 192 20.23 -9.27 -7.65
N SER A 193 20.45 -8.43 -6.64
CA SER A 193 21.41 -8.71 -5.56
C SER A 193 20.81 -8.63 -4.16
N ASP A 194 19.58 -8.15 -4.05
CA ASP A 194 18.86 -7.84 -2.79
C ASP A 194 19.72 -7.00 -1.84
N LYS A 195 20.32 -5.94 -2.38
CA LYS A 195 21.17 -5.01 -1.63
C LYS A 195 20.82 -3.58 -1.94
N VAL A 196 20.93 -2.72 -0.92
CA VAL A 196 20.88 -1.27 -1.10
C VAL A 196 22.06 -0.85 -1.98
N THR A 197 21.76 -0.15 -3.07
CA THR A 197 22.77 0.38 -4.02
C THR A 197 22.95 1.89 -3.87
N ALA A 198 21.93 2.59 -3.39
CA ALA A 198 21.99 4.02 -3.15
C ALA A 198 21.05 4.42 -2.00
N HIS A 199 21.37 5.58 -1.39
CA HIS A 199 20.51 6.28 -0.47
C HIS A 199 20.37 7.72 -0.95
N LEU A 200 19.15 8.13 -1.29
CA LEU A 200 18.87 9.39 -1.96
C LEU A 200 18.30 10.38 -0.96
N PRO A 201 19.00 11.47 -0.65
CA PRO A 201 18.45 12.50 0.21
C PRO A 201 17.35 13.24 -0.54
N VAL A 202 16.14 13.18 -0.02
CA VAL A 202 14.99 13.99 -0.43
C VAL A 202 14.52 14.78 0.78
N GLY A 203 13.98 15.97 0.58
CA GLY A 203 13.48 16.80 1.68
C GLY A 203 12.15 16.25 2.23
N GLY A 204 11.82 16.71 3.43
CA GLY A 204 10.58 16.32 4.09
C GLY A 204 10.58 14.87 4.55
N GLN A 205 9.41 14.39 4.90
CA GLN A 205 9.16 12.99 5.30
C GLN A 205 8.58 12.26 4.09
N PRO A 206 9.35 11.42 3.37
CA PRO A 206 8.82 10.68 2.24
C PRO A 206 7.74 9.71 2.70
N SER A 207 6.58 9.77 2.05
CA SER A 207 5.43 8.91 2.34
C SER A 207 5.21 7.87 1.25
N GLN A 208 5.37 8.25 -0.02
CA GLN A 208 5.10 7.34 -1.13
C GLN A 208 6.03 7.58 -2.32
N VAL A 209 6.31 6.50 -3.06
CA VAL A 209 7.06 6.51 -4.32
C VAL A 209 6.20 5.97 -5.45
N ALA A 210 6.17 6.68 -6.58
CA ALA A 210 5.57 6.20 -7.81
C ALA A 210 6.51 6.43 -9.00
N PHE A 211 6.35 5.64 -10.06
CA PHE A 211 7.16 5.77 -11.26
C PHE A 211 6.33 6.22 -12.46
N SER A 212 6.95 6.97 -13.36
CA SER A 212 6.40 7.13 -14.70
C SER A 212 6.28 5.75 -15.38
N PRO A 213 5.32 5.52 -16.30
CA PRO A 213 5.15 4.23 -16.97
C PRO A 213 6.40 3.74 -17.71
N SER A 214 7.24 4.68 -18.16
CA SER A 214 8.54 4.36 -18.77
C SER A 214 9.64 3.99 -17.76
N GLY A 215 9.39 4.17 -16.46
CA GLY A 215 10.40 4.04 -15.42
C GLY A 215 11.45 5.14 -15.40
N ALA A 216 11.36 6.17 -16.27
CA ALA A 216 12.41 7.18 -16.38
C ALA A 216 12.45 8.18 -15.23
N ILE A 217 11.30 8.43 -14.60
CA ILE A 217 11.14 9.36 -13.49
C ILE A 217 10.49 8.64 -12.31
N ALA A 218 11.09 8.79 -11.15
CA ALA A 218 10.48 8.49 -9.87
C ALA A 218 9.89 9.77 -9.28
N TYR A 219 8.70 9.66 -8.73
CA TYR A 219 7.98 10.69 -8.01
C TYR A 219 7.93 10.30 -6.55
N VAL A 220 8.46 11.14 -5.66
CA VAL A 220 8.49 10.89 -4.22
C VAL A 220 7.67 11.97 -3.53
N VAL A 221 6.59 11.56 -2.89
CA VAL A 221 5.77 12.45 -2.07
C VAL A 221 6.47 12.70 -0.76
N THR A 222 6.58 13.96 -0.35
CA THR A 222 7.16 14.38 0.92
C THR A 222 6.32 15.50 1.51
N ALA A 223 6.43 15.76 2.81
CA ALA A 223 5.75 16.89 3.45
C ALA A 223 6.10 18.25 2.81
N ASP A 224 7.24 18.36 2.15
CA ASP A 224 7.68 19.60 1.48
C ASP A 224 7.15 19.74 0.05
N GLY A 225 6.54 18.68 -0.51
CA GLY A 225 6.03 18.64 -1.88
C GLY A 225 6.37 17.35 -2.62
N LEU A 226 6.25 17.37 -3.93
CA LEU A 226 6.51 16.21 -4.79
C LEU A 226 7.89 16.33 -5.44
N TRP A 227 8.81 15.46 -5.06
CA TRP A 227 10.14 15.34 -5.64
C TRP A 227 10.12 14.51 -6.92
N LEU A 228 10.83 14.97 -7.93
CA LEU A 228 11.04 14.26 -9.18
C LEU A 228 12.50 13.86 -9.28
N LEU A 229 12.77 12.56 -9.43
CA LEU A 229 14.13 12.02 -9.58
C LEU A 229 14.24 11.25 -10.89
N ARG A 230 15.38 11.39 -11.57
CA ARG A 230 15.68 10.58 -12.75
C ARG A 230 16.16 9.20 -12.29
N THR A 231 15.40 8.16 -12.57
CA THR A 231 15.68 6.80 -12.08
C THR A 231 17.07 6.29 -12.49
N ALA A 232 17.46 6.47 -13.77
CA ALA A 232 18.74 5.97 -14.27
C ALA A 232 19.98 6.65 -13.66
N THR A 233 19.85 7.84 -13.08
CA THR A 233 20.98 8.57 -12.48
C THR A 233 20.78 8.86 -11.01
N GLU A 234 19.58 8.53 -10.49
CA GLU A 234 19.21 8.69 -9.08
C GLU A 234 19.33 10.16 -8.59
N LYS A 235 19.19 11.11 -9.51
CA LYS A 235 19.35 12.54 -9.22
C LYS A 235 18.02 13.29 -9.31
N PRO A 236 17.79 14.24 -8.40
CA PRO A 236 16.63 15.10 -8.48
C PRO A 236 16.66 15.96 -9.74
N VAL A 237 15.49 16.12 -10.37
CA VAL A 237 15.26 16.98 -11.53
C VAL A 237 14.28 18.11 -11.22
N GLY A 238 13.74 18.14 -10.01
CA GLY A 238 12.91 19.22 -9.51
C GLY A 238 11.99 18.81 -8.40
N VAL A 239 11.31 19.80 -7.82
CA VAL A 239 10.29 19.64 -6.78
C VAL A 239 9.07 20.46 -7.19
N ILE A 240 7.87 19.93 -6.96
CA ILE A 240 6.60 20.63 -7.11
C ILE A 240 6.13 20.98 -5.70
N HIS A 241 6.04 22.26 -5.40
CA HIS A 241 5.60 22.77 -4.10
C HIS A 241 4.13 23.24 -4.14
N GLY A 242 3.57 23.51 -2.98
CA GLY A 242 2.23 24.10 -2.85
C GLY A 242 1.11 23.06 -3.00
N LEU A 243 1.37 21.81 -2.64
CA LEU A 243 0.42 20.72 -2.70
C LEU A 243 -0.37 20.52 -1.38
N GLY A 244 -0.21 21.42 -0.41
CA GLY A 244 -0.84 21.33 0.90
C GLY A 244 -0.14 20.33 1.80
N ASP A 245 -0.87 19.30 2.23
CA ASP A 245 -0.36 18.15 2.99
C ASP A 245 -0.43 16.91 2.11
N PRO A 246 0.55 16.73 1.18
CA PRO A 246 0.50 15.69 0.17
C PRO A 246 0.83 14.33 0.78
N HIS A 247 0.08 13.30 0.42
CA HIS A 247 0.27 11.96 0.94
C HIS A 247 0.36 10.88 -0.15
N GLY A 248 -0.71 10.63 -0.87
CA GLY A 248 -0.80 9.61 -1.91
C GLY A 248 -0.49 10.16 -3.31
N ILE A 249 0.09 9.34 -4.17
CA ILE A 249 0.36 9.68 -5.57
C ILE A 249 -0.02 8.55 -6.52
N VAL A 250 -0.63 8.91 -7.64
CA VAL A 250 -0.84 8.02 -8.78
C VAL A 250 -0.44 8.72 -10.07
N VAL A 251 0.19 7.97 -10.98
CA VAL A 251 0.57 8.41 -12.32
C VAL A 251 -0.41 7.83 -13.32
N SER A 252 -0.94 8.65 -14.24
CA SER A 252 -1.78 8.16 -15.33
C SER A 252 -1.04 7.12 -16.19
N PRO A 253 -1.73 6.12 -16.77
CA PRO A 253 -1.09 5.07 -17.58
C PRO A 253 -0.30 5.59 -18.78
N ASP A 254 -0.64 6.75 -19.30
CA ASP A 254 0.09 7.44 -20.38
C ASP A 254 1.27 8.31 -19.88
N GLY A 255 1.40 8.46 -18.55
CA GLY A 255 2.44 9.24 -17.89
C GLY A 255 2.27 10.76 -18.02
N SER A 256 1.14 11.25 -18.55
CA SER A 256 0.92 12.68 -18.79
C SER A 256 0.44 13.45 -17.57
N THR A 257 -0.19 12.75 -16.63
CA THR A 257 -0.87 13.35 -15.47
C THR A 257 -0.47 12.67 -14.18
N LEU A 258 -0.24 13.48 -13.15
CA LEU A 258 -0.03 13.00 -11.76
C LEU A 258 -1.23 13.45 -10.93
N TYR A 259 -1.68 12.57 -10.06
CA TYR A 259 -2.72 12.84 -9.07
C TYR A 259 -2.09 12.73 -7.69
N VAL A 260 -2.26 13.76 -6.86
CA VAL A 260 -1.69 13.81 -5.51
C VAL A 260 -2.79 14.20 -4.54
N THR A 261 -2.97 13.42 -3.47
CA THR A 261 -3.92 13.74 -2.40
C THR A 261 -3.36 14.85 -1.51
N ASP A 262 -4.23 15.76 -1.09
CA ASP A 262 -3.99 16.72 0.00
C ASP A 262 -4.91 16.32 1.16
N THR A 263 -4.32 15.71 2.19
CA THR A 263 -5.05 15.10 3.30
C THR A 263 -5.79 16.14 4.12
N GLN A 264 -5.17 17.30 4.33
CA GLN A 264 -5.74 18.38 5.12
C GLN A 264 -6.87 19.13 4.39
N ALA A 265 -6.73 19.33 3.09
CA ALA A 265 -7.72 20.07 2.32
C ALA A 265 -8.89 19.21 1.83
N GLY A 266 -8.78 17.88 1.88
CA GLY A 266 -9.79 16.97 1.33
C GLY A 266 -9.88 17.07 -0.19
N THR A 267 -8.72 17.13 -0.86
CA THR A 267 -8.66 17.32 -2.32
C THR A 267 -7.63 16.42 -2.99
N VAL A 268 -7.76 16.31 -4.31
CA VAL A 268 -6.76 15.72 -5.20
C VAL A 268 -6.25 16.79 -6.15
N ALA A 269 -4.95 17.06 -6.14
CA ALA A 269 -4.29 17.90 -7.12
C ALA A 269 -4.06 17.12 -8.42
N VAL A 270 -4.46 17.69 -9.54
CA VAL A 270 -4.21 17.17 -10.90
C VAL A 270 -3.07 17.96 -11.51
N ILE A 271 -1.96 17.28 -11.78
CA ILE A 271 -0.71 17.92 -12.19
C ILE A 271 -0.32 17.43 -13.58
N ASN A 272 -0.03 18.35 -14.48
CA ASN A 272 0.58 18.00 -15.76
C ASN A 272 2.05 17.61 -15.55
N ALA A 273 2.41 16.37 -15.86
CA ALA A 273 3.74 15.82 -15.59
C ALA A 273 4.87 16.55 -16.35
N ALA A 274 4.59 17.03 -17.57
CA ALA A 274 5.59 17.72 -18.41
C ALA A 274 5.84 19.15 -17.94
N THR A 275 4.78 19.91 -17.64
CA THR A 275 4.88 21.32 -17.22
C THR A 275 5.05 21.47 -15.71
N ARG A 276 4.75 20.40 -14.94
CA ARG A 276 4.75 20.37 -13.47
C ARG A 276 3.77 21.35 -12.83
N ALA A 277 2.78 21.79 -13.59
CA ALA A 277 1.77 22.72 -13.10
C ALA A 277 0.54 21.97 -12.60
N VAL A 278 -0.01 22.40 -11.45
CA VAL A 278 -1.34 22.00 -11.01
C VAL A 278 -2.35 22.59 -11.98
N THR A 279 -3.11 21.74 -12.66
CA THR A 279 -4.10 22.14 -13.67
C THR A 279 -5.51 22.19 -13.10
N HIS A 280 -5.82 21.30 -12.14
CA HIS A 280 -7.10 21.21 -11.46
C HIS A 280 -6.90 20.77 -10.01
N THR A 281 -7.91 21.07 -9.20
CA THR A 281 -8.05 20.53 -7.83
C THR A 281 -9.45 19.96 -7.69
N ILE A 282 -9.54 18.69 -7.33
CA ILE A 282 -10.81 17.95 -7.20
C ILE A 282 -11.11 17.77 -5.72
N ARG A 283 -12.29 18.25 -5.28
CA ARG A 283 -12.74 18.00 -3.92
C ARG A 283 -13.24 16.56 -3.79
N VAL A 284 -12.76 15.86 -2.74
CA VAL A 284 -13.13 14.48 -2.39
C VAL A 284 -13.64 14.40 -0.94
N GLY A 285 -13.57 13.25 -0.30
CA GLY A 285 -13.89 13.10 1.12
C GLY A 285 -12.84 13.70 2.05
N GLN A 286 -12.98 13.44 3.34
CA GLN A 286 -12.06 13.91 4.37
C GLN A 286 -10.87 12.95 4.49
N LEU A 287 -9.69 13.50 4.74
CA LEU A 287 -8.43 12.78 4.86
C LEU A 287 -8.18 11.84 3.65
N PRO A 288 -8.18 12.35 2.39
CA PRO A 288 -7.91 11.48 1.25
C PRO A 288 -6.49 10.90 1.37
N TRP A 289 -6.40 9.57 1.28
CA TRP A 289 -5.18 8.85 1.56
C TRP A 289 -4.61 8.23 0.28
N GLN A 290 -4.91 6.97 0.04
CA GLN A 290 -4.46 6.24 -1.13
C GLN A 290 -5.38 6.40 -2.34
N MET A 291 -4.81 6.19 -3.52
CA MET A 291 -5.51 6.26 -4.79
C MET A 291 -5.17 5.07 -5.68
N ALA A 292 -6.10 4.69 -6.53
CA ALA A 292 -5.88 3.72 -7.60
C ALA A 292 -6.50 4.23 -8.90
N ILE A 293 -5.78 4.11 -10.03
CA ILE A 293 -6.27 4.52 -11.35
C ILE A 293 -6.54 3.29 -12.22
N SER A 294 -7.65 3.33 -12.95
CA SER A 294 -7.99 2.24 -13.89
C SER A 294 -6.91 2.10 -14.99
N PRO A 295 -6.69 0.88 -15.51
CA PRO A 295 -5.67 0.66 -16.54
C PRO A 295 -5.85 1.48 -17.82
N ASN A 296 -7.09 1.88 -18.12
CA ASN A 296 -7.41 2.77 -19.23
C ASN A 296 -7.26 4.26 -18.90
N GLY A 297 -6.93 4.59 -17.65
CA GLY A 297 -6.74 5.94 -17.15
C GLY A 297 -8.02 6.77 -16.98
N GLN A 298 -9.23 6.19 -17.17
CA GLN A 298 -10.48 6.96 -17.20
C GLN A 298 -11.11 7.16 -15.82
N THR A 299 -10.82 6.28 -14.87
CA THR A 299 -11.39 6.33 -13.53
C THR A 299 -10.29 6.33 -12.47
N LEU A 300 -10.37 7.28 -11.55
CA LEU A 300 -9.51 7.35 -10.37
C LEU A 300 -10.36 7.12 -9.12
N TYR A 301 -9.91 6.22 -8.28
CA TYR A 301 -10.51 5.91 -6.97
C TYR A 301 -9.65 6.54 -5.88
N VAL A 302 -10.30 7.16 -4.90
CA VAL A 302 -9.63 7.84 -3.77
C VAL A 302 -10.23 7.33 -2.47
N ALA A 303 -9.43 6.75 -1.62
CA ALA A 303 -9.80 6.35 -0.27
C ALA A 303 -9.88 7.59 0.62
N ASN A 304 -10.96 7.71 1.39
CA ASN A 304 -11.19 8.80 2.32
C ASN A 304 -11.56 8.22 3.69
N PRO A 305 -10.55 7.86 4.52
CA PRO A 305 -10.78 7.21 5.81
C PRO A 305 -11.78 7.96 6.69
N ASP A 306 -11.55 9.25 6.97
CA ASP A 306 -12.41 10.05 7.87
C ASP A 306 -13.83 10.29 7.33
N SER A 307 -14.12 9.87 6.11
CA SER A 307 -15.45 9.93 5.50
C SER A 307 -16.06 8.55 5.26
N ASP A 308 -15.43 7.47 5.72
CA ASP A 308 -15.88 6.09 5.46
C ASP A 308 -16.28 5.88 4.00
N SER A 309 -15.43 6.30 3.06
CA SER A 309 -15.84 6.32 1.65
C SER A 309 -14.68 6.21 0.66
N VAL A 310 -15.04 5.79 -0.55
CA VAL A 310 -14.19 5.87 -1.73
C VAL A 310 -14.84 6.82 -2.74
N SER A 311 -14.14 7.89 -3.13
CA SER A 311 -14.57 8.79 -4.19
C SER A 311 -14.20 8.21 -5.54
N VAL A 312 -15.14 8.21 -6.50
CA VAL A 312 -14.95 7.77 -7.87
C VAL A 312 -14.90 9.00 -8.78
N ILE A 313 -13.78 9.18 -9.47
CA ILE A 313 -13.47 10.38 -10.27
C ILE A 313 -13.40 10.00 -11.73
N ASP A 314 -14.12 10.77 -12.58
CA ASP A 314 -13.90 10.81 -14.01
C ASP A 314 -12.68 11.69 -14.29
N THR A 315 -11.61 11.09 -14.79
CA THR A 315 -10.34 11.78 -15.03
C THR A 315 -10.39 12.77 -16.20
N ALA A 316 -11.24 12.52 -17.18
CA ALA A 316 -11.42 13.45 -18.32
C ALA A 316 -12.21 14.70 -17.90
N ALA A 317 -13.19 14.53 -17.03
CA ALA A 317 -14.00 15.63 -16.51
C ALA A 317 -13.39 16.30 -15.26
N ASN A 318 -12.36 15.71 -14.66
CA ASN A 318 -11.74 16.13 -13.40
C ASN A 318 -12.76 16.40 -12.29
N ARG A 319 -13.68 15.47 -12.08
CA ARG A 319 -14.72 15.59 -11.06
C ARG A 319 -15.12 14.24 -10.48
N VAL A 320 -15.54 14.25 -9.22
CA VAL A 320 -16.19 13.10 -8.58
C VAL A 320 -17.52 12.85 -9.29
N THR A 321 -17.73 11.62 -9.73
CA THR A 321 -19.00 11.17 -10.33
C THR A 321 -19.96 10.70 -9.26
N HIS A 322 -19.45 9.96 -8.28
CA HIS A 322 -20.18 9.49 -7.11
C HIS A 322 -19.21 9.04 -6.01
N THR A 323 -19.75 8.66 -4.88
CA THR A 323 -19.00 8.21 -3.71
C THR A 323 -19.59 6.89 -3.23
N VAL A 324 -18.73 5.90 -2.98
CA VAL A 324 -19.11 4.59 -2.44
C VAL A 324 -18.85 4.62 -0.94
N SER A 325 -19.87 4.28 -0.13
CA SER A 325 -19.69 4.17 1.33
C SER A 325 -18.98 2.87 1.68
N ILE A 326 -17.87 2.97 2.38
CA ILE A 326 -17.05 1.88 2.88
C ILE A 326 -16.76 2.16 4.34
N THR A 327 -17.38 1.44 5.24
CA THR A 327 -17.19 1.62 6.68
C THR A 327 -15.89 0.98 7.15
N GLY A 328 -15.24 1.53 8.15
CA GLY A 328 -14.03 0.97 8.75
C GLY A 328 -12.73 1.56 8.22
N ASP A 329 -12.76 2.86 7.95
CA ASP A 329 -11.61 3.67 7.55
C ASP A 329 -10.85 3.07 6.33
N PRO A 330 -11.44 3.17 5.11
CA PRO A 330 -10.75 2.72 3.90
C PRO A 330 -9.51 3.57 3.66
N ASP A 331 -8.33 2.98 3.65
CA ASP A 331 -7.07 3.71 3.47
C ASP A 331 -6.20 3.15 2.35
N THR A 332 -6.23 1.86 2.09
CA THR A 332 -5.45 1.24 1.01
C THR A 332 -6.32 0.74 -0.13
N LEU A 333 -5.88 1.00 -1.36
CA LEU A 333 -6.58 0.66 -2.59
C LEU A 333 -5.67 -0.06 -3.57
N ALA A 334 -6.15 -1.14 -4.17
CA ALA A 334 -5.49 -1.79 -5.29
C ALA A 334 -6.51 -2.22 -6.36
N LEU A 335 -6.21 -1.95 -7.62
CA LEU A 335 -7.00 -2.44 -8.75
C LEU A 335 -6.38 -3.72 -9.31
N THR A 336 -7.22 -4.68 -9.64
CA THR A 336 -6.77 -5.83 -10.43
C THR A 336 -6.16 -5.37 -11.75
N PRO A 337 -5.18 -6.10 -12.33
CA PRO A 337 -4.51 -5.68 -13.56
C PRO A 337 -5.45 -5.48 -14.76
N ASN A 338 -6.59 -6.17 -14.79
CA ASN A 338 -7.65 -5.97 -15.80
C ASN A 338 -8.59 -4.81 -15.44
N GLY A 339 -8.44 -4.19 -14.27
CA GLY A 339 -9.25 -3.09 -13.79
C GLY A 339 -10.70 -3.45 -13.40
N GLN A 340 -11.05 -4.74 -13.32
CA GLN A 340 -12.43 -5.16 -13.06
C GLN A 340 -12.80 -5.16 -11.58
N GLN A 341 -11.83 -5.21 -10.68
CA GLN A 341 -12.08 -5.19 -9.25
C GLN A 341 -11.18 -4.17 -8.56
N LEU A 342 -11.77 -3.45 -7.61
CA LEU A 342 -11.06 -2.61 -6.66
C LEU A 342 -11.06 -3.30 -5.30
N TRP A 343 -9.89 -3.53 -4.76
CA TRP A 343 -9.64 -4.09 -3.44
C TRP A 343 -9.36 -2.95 -2.48
N ILE A 344 -10.05 -2.94 -1.35
CA ILE A 344 -10.04 -1.84 -0.38
C ILE A 344 -9.73 -2.40 1.00
N GLY A 345 -8.58 -2.05 1.55
CA GLY A 345 -8.23 -2.35 2.94
C GLY A 345 -8.92 -1.36 3.89
N GLN A 346 -9.43 -1.89 5.00
CA GLN A 346 -10.17 -1.15 6.02
C GLN A 346 -9.43 -1.27 7.34
N SER A 347 -8.69 -0.22 7.72
CA SER A 347 -7.73 -0.26 8.84
C SER A 347 -8.36 -0.50 10.20
N THR A 348 -9.59 -0.04 10.44
CA THR A 348 -10.26 -0.23 11.75
C THR A 348 -11.14 -1.47 11.81
N ALA A 349 -11.25 -2.24 10.72
CA ALA A 349 -12.20 -3.33 10.62
C ALA A 349 -11.59 -4.71 10.35
N ALA A 350 -10.29 -4.82 10.10
CA ALA A 350 -9.60 -6.07 9.70
C ALA A 350 -10.22 -6.75 8.47
N PHE A 351 -10.73 -5.96 7.53
CA PHE A 351 -11.39 -6.45 6.33
C PHE A 351 -10.74 -5.91 5.06
N VAL A 352 -10.88 -6.69 4.00
CA VAL A 352 -10.71 -6.19 2.63
C VAL A 352 -12.05 -6.29 1.93
N THR A 353 -12.57 -5.14 1.49
CA THR A 353 -13.77 -5.09 0.65
C THR A 353 -13.36 -5.12 -0.82
N VAL A 354 -14.05 -5.92 -1.62
CA VAL A 354 -13.84 -6.01 -3.08
C VAL A 354 -15.05 -5.44 -3.79
N LEU A 355 -14.83 -4.42 -4.62
CA LEU A 355 -15.84 -3.83 -5.48
C LEU A 355 -15.68 -4.31 -6.93
N ASP A 356 -16.77 -4.56 -7.61
CA ASP A 356 -16.83 -4.62 -9.08
C ASP A 356 -16.79 -3.19 -9.63
N THR A 357 -15.82 -2.88 -10.49
CA THR A 357 -15.59 -1.52 -10.97
C THR A 357 -16.54 -1.07 -12.07
N ALA A 358 -17.32 -1.98 -12.65
CA ALA A 358 -18.33 -1.62 -13.65
C ALA A 358 -19.64 -1.17 -13.00
N THR A 359 -19.92 -1.64 -11.79
CA THR A 359 -21.16 -1.39 -11.06
C THR A 359 -20.95 -0.62 -9.76
N ASP A 360 -19.71 -0.50 -9.30
CA ASP A 360 -19.28 0.04 -8.01
C ASP A 360 -20.02 -0.59 -6.81
N THR A 361 -20.33 -1.89 -6.96
CA THR A 361 -20.99 -2.66 -5.91
C THR A 361 -20.02 -3.64 -5.25
N THR A 362 -20.23 -3.88 -3.96
CA THR A 362 -19.45 -4.88 -3.22
C THR A 362 -19.76 -6.29 -3.74
N VAL A 363 -18.72 -6.99 -4.19
CA VAL A 363 -18.78 -8.39 -4.63
C VAL A 363 -18.06 -9.34 -3.67
N GLY A 364 -17.27 -8.82 -2.76
CA GLY A 364 -16.57 -9.61 -1.76
C GLY A 364 -16.27 -8.80 -0.49
N SER A 365 -16.23 -9.50 0.62
CA SER A 365 -15.75 -8.97 1.90
C SER A 365 -14.92 -10.07 2.56
N ILE A 366 -13.65 -9.82 2.75
CA ILE A 366 -12.66 -10.78 3.21
C ILE A 366 -12.27 -10.40 4.63
N ASN A 367 -12.56 -11.27 5.58
CA ASN A 367 -12.08 -11.11 6.94
C ASN A 367 -10.66 -11.68 7.00
N LEU A 368 -9.68 -10.87 7.35
CA LEU A 368 -8.29 -11.27 7.46
C LEU A 368 -8.03 -12.12 8.71
N GLY A 369 -9.00 -12.17 9.62
CA GLY A 369 -9.01 -13.08 10.76
C GLY A 369 -7.99 -12.71 11.82
N GLY A 370 -8.36 -11.89 12.77
CA GLY A 370 -7.56 -11.59 13.91
C GLY A 370 -8.30 -11.87 15.23
N PRO A 371 -7.60 -11.94 16.36
CA PRO A 371 -8.28 -11.86 17.63
C PRO A 371 -9.09 -10.57 17.67
N THR A 372 -10.36 -10.65 18.02
CA THR A 372 -11.20 -9.46 18.23
C THR A 372 -10.44 -8.46 19.10
N PRO A 373 -10.35 -7.18 18.73
CA PRO A 373 -9.58 -6.20 19.46
C PRO A 373 -10.09 -6.09 20.90
N GLN A 374 -9.39 -6.70 21.84
CA GLN A 374 -9.62 -6.45 23.27
C GLN A 374 -8.67 -5.39 23.83
N SER A 375 -7.71 -4.92 23.01
CA SER A 375 -6.65 -4.00 23.44
C SER A 375 -6.35 -2.84 22.48
N GLY A 376 -7.11 -2.63 21.43
CA GLY A 376 -6.83 -1.54 20.48
C GLY A 376 -5.80 -1.87 19.41
N ASP A 377 -5.20 -3.06 19.44
CA ASP A 377 -4.24 -3.55 18.46
C ASP A 377 -5.00 -4.48 17.51
N GLY A 378 -5.75 -3.92 16.55
CA GLY A 378 -6.51 -4.66 15.55
C GLY A 378 -5.66 -4.96 14.32
N TYR A 379 -6.07 -5.97 13.54
CA TYR A 379 -5.57 -6.15 12.16
C TYR A 379 -5.88 -4.90 11.36
N GLU A 380 -4.87 -4.30 10.80
CA GLU A 380 -4.97 -3.06 10.05
C GLU A 380 -4.32 -3.30 8.69
N PRO A 381 -5.11 -3.65 7.64
CA PRO A 381 -4.58 -3.83 6.30
C PRO A 381 -4.00 -2.51 5.79
N THR A 382 -2.71 -2.51 5.50
CA THR A 382 -1.94 -1.30 5.20
C THR A 382 -1.45 -1.24 3.77
N GLY A 383 -1.29 -2.40 3.13
CA GLY A 383 -0.88 -2.50 1.75
C GLY A 383 -1.54 -3.68 1.03
N ILE A 384 -1.80 -3.53 -0.26
CA ILE A 384 -2.34 -4.60 -1.10
C ILE A 384 -1.51 -4.70 -2.37
N ALA A 385 -0.89 -5.85 -2.58
CA ALA A 385 -0.23 -6.19 -3.84
C ALA A 385 -1.00 -7.31 -4.56
N LEU A 386 -1.43 -7.05 -5.78
CA LEU A 386 -2.21 -7.98 -6.60
C LEU A 386 -1.33 -8.58 -7.70
N VAL A 387 -1.31 -9.90 -7.76
CA VAL A 387 -0.59 -10.65 -8.79
C VAL A 387 -1.58 -11.48 -9.59
N SER A 388 -1.66 -11.23 -10.89
CA SER A 388 -2.40 -12.12 -11.81
C SER A 388 -1.53 -13.34 -12.15
N THR A 389 -2.08 -14.54 -12.09
CA THR A 389 -1.44 -15.68 -12.77
C THR A 389 -1.47 -15.41 -14.27
N PRO A 390 -0.36 -15.65 -14.99
CA PRO A 390 -0.41 -15.64 -16.44
C PRO A 390 -1.48 -16.64 -16.88
N THR A 391 -2.46 -16.21 -17.68
CA THR A 391 -3.36 -17.14 -18.36
C THR A 391 -2.50 -18.04 -19.22
N ALA A 392 -2.48 -19.33 -18.91
CA ALA A 392 -1.79 -20.32 -19.72
C ALA A 392 -2.42 -20.30 -21.14
N GLY A 393 -1.71 -19.70 -22.09
CA GLY A 393 -1.95 -19.87 -23.52
C GLY A 393 -2.87 -18.83 -24.18
N SER A 394 -2.27 -17.89 -24.84
CA SER A 394 -2.71 -17.40 -26.15
C SER A 394 -1.48 -17.21 -27.03
#